data_9fd1f2fecdc08aeb7bea07c83b19fc44
#
_entry.id   9fd1f2fecdc08aeb7bea07c83b19fc44
#
_cell.length_a   1.000
_cell.length_b   1.000
_cell.length_c   1.000
_cell.angle_alpha   90.00
_cell.angle_beta   90.00
_cell.angle_gamma   90.00
#
_symmetry.space_group_name_H-M   'P 1'
#
loop_
_entity.id
_entity.type
_entity.pdbx_description
1 polymer ?
#
loop_
_entity_poly.entity_id
_entity_poly.type
_entity_poly.pdbx_seq_one_letter_code
_entity_poly.pdbx_strand_id
1 'polypeptide(L)'
;MTTSRPRPGAPRRIVLVAGPSGSGKGEMSRRCGLPTVGLDEFYRDQDDPGLPHRFGIVDWDDPVSWNAGAALESLTALAHDGAAEVPVYSISESRRKGSRILDAGDAPLIVAEGIFAAELLAPLAAAGLLADALVLDRPVPVVFGLRLVRDLSEARKPPLTLLRRGWALAGEQRADVIRWRRAGMRPVGLRAGIARLRRLTGVAEADRNITARRQHPAAHDWHR
;
A
#
# COMPACT_ATOMS: atom_id res chain seq x y z
N MET A 1 26.97 -10.67 -15.74
CA MET A 1 26.80 -10.48 -14.27
C MET A 1 25.54 -11.23 -13.87
N THR A 2 25.73 -12.40 -13.27
CA THR A 2 24.64 -13.31 -12.89
C THR A 2 24.03 -12.80 -11.59
N THR A 3 22.86 -12.18 -11.66
CA THR A 3 22.09 -11.81 -10.46
C THR A 3 21.64 -13.10 -9.78
N SER A 4 22.30 -13.43 -8.69
CA SER A 4 21.94 -14.54 -7.82
C SER A 4 20.51 -14.32 -7.30
N ARG A 5 19.56 -15.15 -7.74
CA ARG A 5 18.22 -15.21 -7.14
C ARG A 5 18.35 -15.47 -5.64
N PRO A 6 17.68 -14.71 -4.77
CA PRO A 6 17.65 -15.04 -3.35
C PRO A 6 17.06 -16.43 -3.17
N ARG A 7 17.68 -17.21 -2.29
CA ARG A 7 17.21 -18.57 -1.93
C ARG A 7 15.80 -18.47 -1.34
N PRO A 8 14.92 -19.50 -1.53
CA PRO A 8 13.57 -19.50 -1.02
C PRO A 8 13.59 -19.50 0.52
N GLY A 9 13.44 -18.30 1.08
CA GLY A 9 13.10 -18.09 2.48
C GLY A 9 11.58 -18.00 2.63
N ALA A 10 11.08 -17.89 3.88
CA ALA A 10 9.68 -17.59 4.11
C ALA A 10 9.27 -16.32 3.33
N PRO A 11 8.08 -16.31 2.71
CA PRO A 11 7.63 -15.16 1.94
C PRO A 11 7.54 -13.90 2.82
N ARG A 12 7.78 -12.76 2.22
CA ARG A 12 7.58 -11.47 2.88
C ARG A 12 6.10 -11.30 3.21
N ARG A 13 5.85 -10.64 4.33
CA ARG A 13 4.47 -10.37 4.74
C ARG A 13 4.06 -8.98 4.27
N ILE A 14 2.76 -8.79 4.05
CA ILE A 14 2.20 -7.55 3.52
C ILE A 14 1.33 -6.89 4.58
N VAL A 15 1.51 -5.58 4.78
CA VAL A 15 0.60 -4.74 5.56
C VAL A 15 -0.18 -3.85 4.61
N LEU A 16 -1.49 -3.96 4.67
CA LEU A 16 -2.40 -3.07 3.96
C LEU A 16 -2.63 -1.79 4.76
N VAL A 17 -2.55 -0.65 4.09
CA VAL A 17 -2.79 0.66 4.72
C VAL A 17 -3.79 1.45 3.90
N ALA A 18 -5.03 1.53 4.39
CA ALA A 18 -6.03 2.45 3.88
C ALA A 18 -5.97 3.80 4.60
N GLY A 19 -6.61 4.77 4.01
CA GLY A 19 -6.80 6.08 4.62
C GLY A 19 -7.01 7.17 3.58
N PRO A 20 -7.60 8.30 3.97
CA PRO A 20 -7.86 9.40 3.06
C PRO A 20 -6.59 9.93 2.39
N SER A 21 -6.72 10.50 1.21
CA SER A 21 -5.61 11.20 0.56
C SER A 21 -5.07 12.30 1.49
N GLY A 22 -3.74 12.41 1.61
CA GLY A 22 -3.11 13.37 2.52
C GLY A 22 -3.09 12.97 4.00
N SER A 23 -3.60 11.80 4.40
CA SER A 23 -3.57 11.35 5.79
C SER A 23 -2.16 10.99 6.30
N GLY A 24 -1.18 10.81 5.41
CA GLY A 24 0.21 10.48 5.76
C GLY A 24 0.55 8.99 5.69
N LYS A 25 -0.17 8.21 4.87
CA LYS A 25 0.11 6.78 4.64
C LYS A 25 1.56 6.55 4.22
N GLY A 26 2.00 7.20 3.14
CA GLY A 26 3.38 7.10 2.65
C GLY A 26 4.43 7.62 3.63
N GLU A 27 4.09 8.61 4.48
CA GLU A 27 4.96 9.04 5.58
C GLU A 27 5.17 7.93 6.61
N MET A 28 4.11 7.15 6.90
CA MET A 28 4.18 6.06 7.86
C MET A 28 5.16 4.96 7.41
N SER A 29 5.07 4.51 6.16
CA SER A 29 5.98 3.49 5.61
C SER A 29 7.41 4.02 5.44
N ARG A 30 7.56 5.25 4.93
CA ARG A 30 8.87 5.90 4.76
C ARG A 30 9.64 6.03 6.08
N ARG A 31 8.97 6.40 7.19
CA ARG A 31 9.60 6.46 8.52
C ARG A 31 10.02 5.10 9.08
N CYS A 32 9.50 4.03 8.52
CA CYS A 32 9.88 2.67 8.90
C CYS A 32 10.92 2.06 7.95
N GLY A 33 11.30 2.76 6.87
CA GLY A 33 12.23 2.25 5.85
C GLY A 33 11.70 1.03 5.09
N LEU A 34 10.36 0.89 5.00
CA LEU A 34 9.73 -0.27 4.37
C LEU A 34 9.45 -0.03 2.88
N PRO A 35 9.67 -1.04 2.03
CA PRO A 35 9.25 -1.01 0.64
C PRO A 35 7.74 -0.81 0.56
N THR A 36 7.33 0.10 -0.34
CA THR A 36 5.94 0.53 -0.43
C THR A 36 5.43 0.44 -1.84
N VAL A 37 4.28 -0.20 -1.99
CA VAL A 37 3.48 -0.24 -3.24
C VAL A 37 2.34 0.76 -3.09
N GLY A 38 2.31 1.75 -3.96
CA GLY A 38 1.17 2.67 -4.11
C GLY A 38 0.07 1.97 -4.91
N LEU A 39 -1.04 1.64 -4.28
CA LEU A 39 -2.15 0.99 -4.97
C LEU A 39 -2.81 1.91 -6.00
N ASP A 40 -2.66 3.22 -5.84
CA ASP A 40 -3.14 4.21 -6.79
C ASP A 40 -2.38 4.14 -8.14
N GLU A 41 -1.26 3.43 -8.23
CA GLU A 41 -0.54 3.16 -9.47
C GLU A 41 -1.24 2.11 -10.36
N PHE A 42 -2.25 1.41 -9.86
CA PHE A 42 -2.96 0.34 -10.57
C PHE A 42 -4.33 0.77 -11.13
N TYR A 43 -4.60 2.06 -11.24
CA TYR A 43 -5.79 2.52 -11.95
C TYR A 43 -5.78 2.11 -13.41
N ARG A 44 -6.98 1.93 -13.96
CA ARG A 44 -7.18 1.76 -15.41
C ARG A 44 -6.97 3.08 -16.13
N ASP A 45 -6.63 3.01 -17.41
CA ASP A 45 -6.46 4.20 -18.23
C ASP A 45 -7.80 4.88 -18.52
N GLN A 46 -7.80 6.21 -18.65
CA GLN A 46 -9.01 7.01 -18.86
C GLN A 46 -9.84 6.60 -20.10
N ASP A 47 -9.21 5.98 -21.09
CA ASP A 47 -9.85 5.50 -22.32
C ASP A 47 -10.34 4.04 -22.22
N ASP A 48 -10.27 3.41 -21.06
CA ASP A 48 -10.83 2.07 -20.83
C ASP A 48 -12.37 2.15 -20.88
N PRO A 49 -13.04 1.43 -21.84
CA PRO A 49 -14.48 1.49 -21.99
C PRO A 49 -15.26 0.89 -20.81
N GLY A 50 -14.57 0.13 -19.94
CA GLY A 50 -15.15 -0.49 -18.75
C GLY A 50 -15.17 0.40 -17.51
N LEU A 51 -14.73 1.67 -17.62
CA LEU A 51 -14.71 2.57 -16.48
C LEU A 51 -16.13 2.96 -16.01
N PRO A 52 -16.36 2.96 -14.69
CA PRO A 52 -17.63 3.42 -14.13
C PRO A 52 -17.76 4.93 -14.26
N HIS A 53 -18.98 5.39 -14.55
CA HIS A 53 -19.28 6.81 -14.67
C HIS A 53 -20.37 7.22 -13.67
N ARG A 54 -20.17 8.37 -13.06
CA ARG A 54 -21.13 9.00 -12.16
C ARG A 54 -21.26 10.47 -12.51
N PHE A 55 -22.47 10.94 -12.71
CA PHE A 55 -22.75 12.34 -13.15
C PHE A 55 -22.00 12.75 -14.42
N GLY A 56 -21.80 11.83 -15.37
CA GLY A 56 -21.15 12.11 -16.66
C GLY A 56 -19.62 12.17 -16.63
N ILE A 57 -18.99 11.87 -15.50
CA ILE A 57 -17.53 11.78 -15.33
C ILE A 57 -17.14 10.41 -14.79
N VAL A 58 -15.90 10.01 -15.01
CA VAL A 58 -15.36 8.75 -14.47
C VAL A 58 -15.39 8.79 -12.94
N ASP A 59 -15.94 7.73 -12.33
CA ASP A 59 -15.95 7.54 -10.87
C ASP A 59 -14.66 6.78 -10.46
N TRP A 60 -13.63 7.55 -10.13
CA TRP A 60 -12.36 7.00 -9.69
C TRP A 60 -12.37 6.40 -8.27
N ASP A 61 -13.44 6.60 -7.51
CA ASP A 61 -13.61 6.00 -6.17
C ASP A 61 -14.32 4.65 -6.23
N ASP A 62 -14.83 4.25 -7.40
CA ASP A 62 -15.40 2.93 -7.64
C ASP A 62 -14.28 1.89 -7.85
N PRO A 63 -14.30 0.74 -7.13
CA PRO A 63 -13.31 -0.32 -7.30
C PRO A 63 -13.15 -0.85 -8.73
N VAL A 64 -14.16 -0.71 -9.60
CA VAL A 64 -14.07 -1.10 -11.02
C VAL A 64 -13.08 -0.23 -11.80
N SER A 65 -12.81 1.00 -11.36
CA SER A 65 -11.78 1.87 -11.95
C SER A 65 -10.35 1.37 -11.73
N TRP A 66 -10.17 0.37 -10.88
CA TRP A 66 -8.88 -0.10 -10.39
C TRP A 66 -8.64 -1.58 -10.74
N ASN A 67 -7.39 -1.94 -11.04
CA ASN A 67 -7.00 -3.31 -11.42
C ASN A 67 -6.52 -4.11 -10.20
N ALA A 68 -7.46 -4.67 -9.46
CA ALA A 68 -7.20 -5.50 -8.27
C ALA A 68 -6.32 -6.72 -8.60
N GLY A 69 -6.52 -7.34 -9.77
CA GLY A 69 -5.74 -8.51 -10.20
C GLY A 69 -4.26 -8.18 -10.35
N ALA A 70 -3.94 -7.13 -11.12
CA ALA A 70 -2.55 -6.69 -11.31
C ALA A 70 -1.87 -6.27 -10.00
N ALA A 71 -2.60 -5.60 -9.09
CA ALA A 71 -2.08 -5.25 -7.79
C ALA A 71 -1.77 -6.50 -6.94
N LEU A 72 -2.65 -7.49 -6.93
CA LEU A 72 -2.45 -8.74 -6.22
C LEU A 72 -1.27 -9.54 -6.78
N GLU A 73 -1.14 -9.62 -8.10
CA GLU A 73 -0.03 -10.29 -8.79
C GLU A 73 1.31 -9.65 -8.43
N SER A 74 1.42 -8.33 -8.54
CA SER A 74 2.65 -7.59 -8.19
C SER A 74 3.02 -7.76 -6.71
N LEU A 75 2.04 -7.71 -5.81
CA LEU A 75 2.28 -7.92 -4.37
C LEU A 75 2.69 -9.35 -4.05
N THR A 76 2.11 -10.33 -4.74
CA THR A 76 2.46 -11.75 -4.58
C THR A 76 3.88 -12.01 -5.07
N ALA A 77 4.25 -11.48 -6.23
CA ALA A 77 5.62 -11.57 -6.75
C ALA A 77 6.62 -10.90 -5.81
N LEU A 78 6.33 -9.68 -5.31
CA LEU A 78 7.16 -9.02 -4.30
C LEU A 78 7.34 -9.86 -3.03
N ALA A 79 6.28 -10.51 -2.56
CA ALA A 79 6.34 -11.33 -1.36
C ALA A 79 7.23 -12.56 -1.54
N HIS A 80 7.14 -13.25 -2.65
CA HIS A 80 7.87 -14.49 -2.91
C HIS A 80 9.26 -14.26 -3.50
N ASP A 81 9.36 -13.41 -4.52
CA ASP A 81 10.59 -13.23 -5.31
C ASP A 81 11.45 -12.06 -4.82
N GLY A 82 10.87 -11.14 -4.04
CA GLY A 82 11.54 -9.95 -3.53
C GLY A 82 11.57 -8.77 -4.47
N ALA A 83 11.22 -8.98 -5.73
CA ALA A 83 11.11 -7.92 -6.73
C ALA A 83 9.89 -8.16 -7.60
N ALA A 84 9.25 -7.08 -8.05
CA ALA A 84 8.13 -7.15 -8.99
C ALA A 84 8.10 -5.92 -9.89
N GLU A 85 7.55 -6.09 -11.07
CA GLU A 85 7.18 -4.97 -11.92
C GLU A 85 5.90 -4.33 -11.38
N VAL A 86 5.95 -3.02 -11.16
CA VAL A 86 4.80 -2.21 -10.74
C VAL A 86 4.56 -1.10 -11.77
N PRO A 87 3.31 -0.74 -12.06
CA PRO A 87 3.03 0.32 -13.00
C PRO A 87 3.51 1.68 -12.48
N VAL A 88 3.72 2.61 -13.41
CA VAL A 88 3.90 4.04 -13.13
C VAL A 88 2.69 4.75 -13.73
N TYR A 89 1.84 5.33 -12.89
CA TYR A 89 0.60 5.94 -13.29
C TYR A 89 0.63 7.47 -13.11
N SER A 90 0.23 8.21 -14.12
CA SER A 90 0.06 9.65 -14.05
C SER A 90 -1.37 10.00 -13.69
N ILE A 91 -1.59 10.42 -12.43
CA ILE A 91 -2.92 10.87 -11.98
C ILE A 91 -3.41 12.10 -12.75
N SER A 92 -2.51 13.01 -13.14
CA SER A 92 -2.87 14.21 -13.90
C SER A 92 -3.33 13.92 -15.32
N GLU A 93 -2.83 12.84 -15.91
CA GLU A 93 -3.17 12.41 -17.26
C GLU A 93 -4.13 11.21 -17.27
N SER A 94 -4.43 10.68 -16.08
CA SER A 94 -5.27 9.49 -15.87
C SER A 94 -4.87 8.33 -16.78
N ARG A 95 -3.54 8.05 -16.82
CA ARG A 95 -2.96 7.09 -17.75
C ARG A 95 -1.69 6.45 -17.20
N ARG A 96 -1.51 5.17 -17.52
CA ARG A 96 -0.25 4.46 -17.29
C ARG A 96 0.85 5.01 -18.20
N LYS A 97 2.01 5.32 -17.64
CA LYS A 97 3.20 5.86 -18.36
C LYS A 97 4.28 4.82 -18.62
N GLY A 98 4.14 3.66 -18.00
CA GLY A 98 5.12 2.59 -18.07
C GLY A 98 5.10 1.73 -16.83
N SER A 99 6.24 1.15 -16.52
CA SER A 99 6.43 0.33 -15.33
C SER A 99 7.85 0.53 -14.78
N ARG A 100 8.04 0.10 -13.53
CA ARG A 100 9.35 0.08 -12.87
C ARG A 100 9.48 -1.22 -12.07
N ILE A 101 10.70 -1.67 -11.89
CA ILE A 101 10.96 -2.76 -10.95
C ILE A 101 11.03 -2.15 -9.54
N LEU A 102 10.20 -2.67 -8.65
CA LEU A 102 10.29 -2.45 -7.22
C LEU A 102 11.03 -3.63 -6.60
N ASP A 103 12.13 -3.33 -5.91
CA ASP A 103 12.91 -4.32 -5.16
C ASP A 103 12.66 -4.12 -3.67
N ALA A 104 12.21 -5.16 -3.00
CA ALA A 104 11.97 -5.16 -1.56
C ALA A 104 13.26 -5.42 -0.75
N GLY A 105 14.39 -5.72 -1.40
CA GLY A 105 15.64 -6.03 -0.75
C GLY A 105 15.51 -7.12 0.31
N ASP A 106 16.10 -6.89 1.47
CA ASP A 106 16.01 -7.81 2.62
C ASP A 106 14.82 -7.51 3.56
N ALA A 107 13.97 -6.56 3.21
CA ALA A 107 12.84 -6.22 4.07
C ALA A 107 11.91 -7.42 4.25
N PRO A 108 11.54 -7.78 5.49
CA PRO A 108 10.64 -8.89 5.76
C PRO A 108 9.17 -8.51 5.57
N LEU A 109 8.90 -7.21 5.43
CA LEU A 109 7.57 -6.62 5.40
C LEU A 109 7.46 -5.64 4.23
N ILE A 110 6.34 -5.68 3.53
CA ILE A 110 5.97 -4.78 2.44
C ILE A 110 4.73 -4.00 2.87
N VAL A 111 4.67 -2.72 2.57
CA VAL A 111 3.46 -1.91 2.76
C VAL A 111 2.78 -1.71 1.43
N ALA A 112 1.47 -2.00 1.35
CA ALA A 112 0.62 -1.66 0.22
C ALA A 112 -0.39 -0.59 0.67
N GLU A 113 -0.31 0.61 0.10
CA GLU A 113 -1.14 1.73 0.52
C GLU A 113 -2.04 2.26 -0.59
N GLY A 114 -3.28 2.57 -0.25
CA GLY A 114 -4.22 3.19 -1.16
C GLY A 114 -5.66 3.14 -0.64
N ILE A 115 -6.58 3.77 -1.37
CA ILE A 115 -8.00 3.78 -0.99
C ILE A 115 -8.65 2.41 -1.20
N PHE A 116 -8.12 1.59 -2.11
CA PHE A 116 -8.61 0.23 -2.42
C PHE A 116 -7.89 -0.87 -1.64
N ALA A 117 -7.09 -0.53 -0.62
CA ALA A 117 -6.37 -1.53 0.17
C ALA A 117 -7.31 -2.60 0.79
N ALA A 118 -8.55 -2.25 1.11
CA ALA A 118 -9.52 -3.18 1.67
C ALA A 118 -9.91 -4.32 0.70
N GLU A 119 -9.87 -4.08 -0.60
CA GLU A 119 -10.20 -5.07 -1.64
C GLU A 119 -9.20 -6.24 -1.66
N LEU A 120 -7.99 -6.03 -1.14
CA LEU A 120 -6.93 -7.03 -1.07
C LEU A 120 -6.91 -7.82 0.24
N LEU A 121 -7.78 -7.52 1.21
CA LEU A 121 -7.82 -8.20 2.51
C LEU A 121 -8.02 -9.71 2.36
N ALA A 122 -9.10 -10.11 1.70
CA ALA A 122 -9.47 -11.51 1.57
C ALA A 122 -8.45 -12.31 0.74
N PRO A 123 -8.02 -11.86 -0.46
CA PRO A 123 -7.06 -12.62 -1.26
C PRO A 123 -5.68 -12.73 -0.59
N LEU A 124 -5.17 -11.69 0.05
CA LEU A 124 -3.88 -11.77 0.76
C LEU A 124 -3.95 -12.60 2.04
N ALA A 125 -5.08 -12.59 2.75
CA ALA A 125 -5.31 -13.47 3.89
C ALA A 125 -5.37 -14.94 3.45
N ALA A 126 -6.10 -15.24 2.39
CA ALA A 126 -6.19 -16.59 1.82
C ALA A 126 -4.83 -17.12 1.33
N ALA A 127 -4.00 -16.25 0.77
CA ALA A 127 -2.62 -16.58 0.38
C ALA A 127 -1.64 -16.70 1.57
N GLY A 128 -2.06 -16.40 2.80
CA GLY A 128 -1.19 -16.39 3.98
C GLY A 128 -0.17 -15.25 3.98
N LEU A 129 -0.32 -14.26 3.11
CA LEU A 129 0.63 -13.14 2.96
C LEU A 129 0.29 -11.93 3.83
N LEU A 130 -0.94 -11.80 4.32
CA LEU A 130 -1.37 -10.64 5.11
C LEU A 130 -0.76 -10.67 6.51
N ALA A 131 0.00 -9.62 6.87
CA ALA A 131 0.51 -9.41 8.23
C ALA A 131 -0.44 -8.59 9.10
N ASP A 132 -1.01 -7.53 8.55
CA ASP A 132 -2.00 -6.66 9.21
C ASP A 132 -2.71 -5.79 8.18
N ALA A 133 -3.83 -5.16 8.61
CA ALA A 133 -4.59 -4.23 7.79
C ALA A 133 -4.97 -3.02 8.63
N LEU A 134 -4.46 -1.86 8.27
CA LEU A 134 -4.54 -0.63 9.03
C LEU A 134 -5.34 0.44 8.27
N VAL A 135 -6.15 1.18 9.00
CA VAL A 135 -6.74 2.43 8.50
C VAL A 135 -6.08 3.60 9.23
N LEU A 136 -5.44 4.47 8.46
CA LEU A 136 -4.88 5.69 9.05
C LEU A 136 -6.02 6.69 9.29
N ASP A 137 -6.51 6.69 10.54
CA ASP A 137 -7.58 7.57 11.00
C ASP A 137 -6.98 8.81 11.65
N ARG A 138 -7.28 9.97 11.08
CA ARG A 138 -6.82 11.26 11.57
C ARG A 138 -7.97 12.27 11.63
N PRO A 139 -7.94 13.22 12.56
CA PRO A 139 -8.93 14.29 12.60
C PRO A 139 -9.04 14.99 11.24
N VAL A 140 -10.27 15.20 10.77
CA VAL A 140 -10.56 15.83 9.48
C VAL A 140 -9.81 17.14 9.26
N PRO A 141 -9.72 18.08 10.25
CA PRO A 141 -8.96 19.32 10.07
C PRO A 141 -7.48 19.10 9.76
N VAL A 142 -6.87 18.05 10.36
CA VAL A 142 -5.46 17.72 10.15
C VAL A 142 -5.25 17.20 8.72
N VAL A 143 -6.11 16.28 8.25
CA VAL A 143 -6.05 15.77 6.88
C VAL A 143 -6.27 16.88 5.87
N PHE A 144 -7.24 17.75 6.13
CA PHE A 144 -7.50 18.94 5.31
C PHE A 144 -6.27 19.84 5.19
N GLY A 145 -5.64 20.20 6.33
CA GLY A 145 -4.45 21.04 6.33
C GLY A 145 -3.28 20.42 5.59
N LEU A 146 -3.01 19.13 5.79
CA LEU A 146 -1.94 18.42 5.09
C LEU A 146 -2.19 18.32 3.58
N ARG A 147 -3.46 18.08 3.16
CA ARG A 147 -3.84 18.09 1.75
C ARG A 147 -3.66 19.48 1.15
N LEU A 148 -4.10 20.53 1.85
CA LEU A 148 -3.95 21.91 1.38
C LEU A 148 -2.47 22.28 1.18
N VAL A 149 -1.60 21.97 2.13
CA VAL A 149 -0.15 22.22 2.02
C VAL A 149 0.44 21.47 0.80
N ARG A 150 0.09 20.20 0.61
CA ARG A 150 0.54 19.43 -0.53
C ARG A 150 0.07 20.03 -1.87
N ASP A 151 -1.23 20.33 -1.96
CA ASP A 151 -1.83 20.83 -3.20
C ASP A 151 -1.32 22.24 -3.56
N LEU A 152 -0.95 23.04 -2.56
CA LEU A 152 -0.27 24.33 -2.76
C LEU A 152 1.19 24.14 -3.20
N SER A 153 1.92 23.18 -2.61
CA SER A 153 3.33 22.92 -2.98
C SER A 153 3.47 22.35 -4.38
N GLU A 154 2.46 21.62 -4.87
CA GLU A 154 2.43 21.00 -6.20
C GLU A 154 1.72 21.88 -7.25
N ALA A 155 1.34 23.12 -6.90
CA ALA A 155 0.67 24.12 -7.78
C ALA A 155 -0.55 23.58 -8.58
N ARG A 156 -1.27 22.61 -7.99
CA ARG A 156 -2.29 21.83 -8.72
C ARG A 156 -3.59 22.58 -9.02
N LYS A 157 -4.02 23.58 -8.21
CA LYS A 157 -5.28 24.36 -8.43
C LYS A 157 -5.37 25.64 -7.59
N PRO A 158 -6.26 26.62 -7.97
CA PRO A 158 -6.50 27.84 -7.21
C PRO A 158 -7.03 27.56 -5.78
N PRO A 159 -6.59 28.32 -4.76
CA PRO A 159 -6.87 28.07 -3.33
C PRO A 159 -8.37 28.00 -2.97
N LEU A 160 -9.20 28.85 -3.57
CA LEU A 160 -10.65 28.89 -3.30
C LEU A 160 -11.39 27.62 -3.75
N THR A 161 -10.96 27.01 -4.84
CA THR A 161 -11.52 25.74 -5.34
C THR A 161 -11.17 24.59 -4.41
N LEU A 162 -9.96 24.63 -3.81
CA LEU A 162 -9.48 23.63 -2.83
C LEU A 162 -10.29 23.70 -1.53
N LEU A 163 -10.64 24.89 -1.05
CA LEU A 163 -11.44 25.08 0.16
C LEU A 163 -12.88 24.52 0.02
N ARG A 164 -13.58 24.84 -1.08
CA ARG A 164 -14.95 24.35 -1.30
C ARG A 164 -15.00 22.82 -1.48
N ARG A 165 -14.04 22.23 -2.19
CA ARG A 165 -13.89 20.76 -2.30
C ARG A 165 -13.53 20.10 -0.98
N GLY A 166 -12.71 20.72 -0.16
CA GLY A 166 -12.27 20.17 1.12
C GLY A 166 -13.41 19.90 2.09
N TRP A 167 -14.46 20.73 2.10
CA TRP A 167 -15.65 20.51 2.95
C TRP A 167 -16.51 19.34 2.46
N ALA A 168 -16.73 19.19 1.16
CA ALA A 168 -17.45 18.05 0.60
C ALA A 168 -16.71 16.73 0.89
N LEU A 169 -15.40 16.71 0.68
CA LEU A 169 -14.53 15.56 0.94
C LEU A 169 -14.42 15.21 2.43
N ALA A 170 -14.69 16.14 3.34
CA ALA A 170 -14.68 15.87 4.79
C ALA A 170 -15.81 14.93 5.24
N GLY A 171 -16.97 15.00 4.61
CA GLY A 171 -18.09 14.07 4.83
C GLY A 171 -17.80 12.67 4.27
N GLU A 172 -17.25 12.61 3.07
CA GLU A 172 -16.87 11.37 2.39
C GLU A 172 -15.75 10.64 3.15
N GLN A 173 -14.76 11.36 3.69
CA GLN A 173 -13.68 10.80 4.48
C GLN A 173 -14.16 9.95 5.66
N ARG A 174 -15.20 10.41 6.38
CA ARG A 174 -15.76 9.64 7.51
C ARG A 174 -16.44 8.38 7.04
N ALA A 175 -17.18 8.44 5.93
CA ALA A 175 -17.85 7.28 5.35
C ALA A 175 -16.81 6.23 4.90
N ASP A 176 -15.73 6.65 4.28
CA ASP A 176 -14.63 5.79 3.86
C ASP A 176 -13.95 5.09 5.05
N VAL A 177 -13.59 5.84 6.09
CA VAL A 177 -13.00 5.24 7.30
C VAL A 177 -13.95 4.21 7.91
N ILE A 178 -15.26 4.48 7.96
CA ILE A 178 -16.26 3.52 8.45
C ILE A 178 -16.30 2.28 7.54
N ARG A 179 -16.28 2.46 6.22
CA ARG A 179 -16.26 1.36 5.24
C ARG A 179 -15.04 0.46 5.45
N TRP A 180 -13.83 1.01 5.54
CA TRP A 180 -12.61 0.24 5.76
C TRP A 180 -12.59 -0.48 7.12
N ARG A 181 -13.11 0.15 8.18
CA ARG A 181 -13.27 -0.50 9.49
C ARG A 181 -14.26 -1.68 9.43
N ARG A 182 -15.37 -1.53 8.72
CA ARG A 182 -16.34 -2.62 8.51
C ARG A 182 -15.75 -3.76 7.66
N ALA A 183 -14.85 -3.47 6.75
CA ALA A 183 -14.10 -4.47 6.00
C ALA A 183 -13.06 -5.23 6.85
N GLY A 184 -12.84 -4.85 8.12
CA GLY A 184 -11.93 -5.53 9.04
C GLY A 184 -10.58 -4.82 9.24
N MET A 185 -10.38 -3.62 8.66
CA MET A 185 -9.16 -2.87 8.87
C MET A 185 -9.15 -2.17 10.24
N ARG A 186 -7.99 -2.16 10.90
CA ARG A 186 -7.81 -1.59 12.24
C ARG A 186 -7.51 -0.09 12.18
N PRO A 187 -8.30 0.78 12.82
CA PRO A 187 -7.99 2.21 12.88
C PRO A 187 -6.76 2.49 13.75
N VAL A 188 -5.85 3.31 13.24
CA VAL A 188 -4.64 3.75 13.95
C VAL A 188 -4.35 5.22 13.65
N GLY A 189 -3.82 5.93 14.65
CA GLY A 189 -3.17 7.22 14.42
C GLY A 189 -1.75 7.03 13.87
N LEU A 190 -1.15 8.08 13.30
CA LEU A 190 0.18 7.98 12.64
C LEU A 190 1.26 7.37 13.54
N ARG A 191 1.38 7.86 14.80
CA ARG A 191 2.40 7.35 15.74
C ARG A 191 2.18 5.89 16.10
N ALA A 192 0.94 5.51 16.36
CA ALA A 192 0.57 4.13 16.66
C ALA A 192 0.78 3.20 15.47
N GLY A 193 0.47 3.66 14.24
CA GLY A 193 0.74 2.94 13.00
C GLY A 193 2.23 2.69 12.79
N ILE A 194 3.09 3.70 12.98
CA ILE A 194 4.56 3.56 12.92
C ILE A 194 5.05 2.53 13.95
N ALA A 195 4.59 2.64 15.20
CA ALA A 195 4.97 1.68 16.25
C ALA A 195 4.51 0.25 15.91
N ARG A 196 3.32 0.12 15.30
CA ARG A 196 2.80 -1.18 14.85
C ARG A 196 3.64 -1.77 13.71
N LEU A 197 3.99 -0.99 12.69
CA LEU A 197 4.85 -1.44 11.59
C LEU A 197 6.21 -1.92 12.11
N ARG A 198 6.87 -1.14 12.97
CA ARG A 198 8.17 -1.51 13.55
C ARG A 198 8.10 -2.81 14.34
N ARG A 199 7.03 -3.02 15.10
CA ARG A 199 6.83 -4.28 15.85
C ARG A 199 6.63 -5.46 14.91
N LEU A 200 5.84 -5.30 13.86
CA LEU A 200 5.61 -6.34 12.85
C LEU A 200 6.89 -6.66 12.07
N THR A 201 7.73 -5.69 11.76
CA THR A 201 9.04 -5.90 11.15
C THR A 201 9.91 -6.79 12.03
N GLY A 202 10.04 -6.48 13.31
CA GLY A 202 10.85 -7.30 14.24
C GLY A 202 10.34 -8.75 14.38
N VAL A 203 9.02 -8.96 14.40
CA VAL A 203 8.43 -10.31 14.42
C VAL A 203 8.72 -11.05 13.12
N ALA A 204 8.53 -10.42 11.98
CA ALA A 204 8.74 -11.02 10.67
C ALA A 204 10.23 -11.36 10.42
N GLU A 205 11.16 -10.55 10.93
CA GLU A 205 12.60 -10.86 10.90
C GLU A 205 12.92 -12.10 11.73
N ALA A 206 12.35 -12.20 12.92
CA ALA A 206 12.55 -13.37 13.79
C ALA A 206 12.05 -14.66 13.12
N ASP A 207 10.87 -14.63 12.52
CA ASP A 207 10.29 -15.78 11.82
C ASP A 207 11.15 -16.22 10.62
N ARG A 208 11.65 -15.26 9.83
CA ARG A 208 12.56 -15.55 8.71
C ARG A 208 13.85 -16.20 9.17
N ASN A 209 14.45 -15.69 10.24
CA ASN A 209 15.68 -16.24 10.80
C ASN A 209 15.51 -17.67 11.33
N ILE A 210 14.37 -17.98 11.95
CA ILE A 210 14.04 -19.33 12.40
C ILE A 210 13.88 -20.28 11.20
N THR A 211 13.18 -19.85 10.17
CA THR A 211 12.96 -20.64 8.95
C THR A 211 14.29 -20.93 8.23
N ALA A 212 15.15 -19.91 8.08
CA ALA A 212 16.46 -20.06 7.47
C ALA A 212 17.35 -21.05 8.24
N ARG A 213 17.33 -21.02 9.58
CA ARG A 213 18.09 -21.97 10.42
C ARG A 213 17.58 -23.41 10.30
N ARG A 214 16.27 -23.62 10.15
CA ARG A 214 15.69 -24.96 9.94
C ARG A 214 16.04 -25.56 8.59
N GLN A 215 16.20 -24.74 7.56
CA GLN A 215 16.57 -25.16 6.21
C GLN A 215 18.06 -25.44 6.06
N HIS A 216 18.91 -24.90 6.97
CA HIS A 216 20.35 -25.14 7.01
C HIS A 216 20.75 -25.51 8.44
N PRO A 217 20.42 -26.73 8.90
CA PRO A 217 21.02 -27.24 10.15
C PRO A 217 22.53 -27.24 9.93
N ALA A 218 23.26 -26.62 10.86
CA ALA A 218 24.71 -26.59 10.81
C ALA A 218 25.21 -28.03 10.60
N ALA A 219 26.01 -28.23 9.55
CA ALA A 219 26.72 -29.50 9.36
C ALA A 219 27.55 -29.71 10.60
N HIS A 220 27.14 -30.65 11.44
CA HIS A 220 27.98 -31.09 12.54
C HIS A 220 29.23 -31.70 11.94
N ASP A 221 30.34 -31.04 12.17
CA ASP A 221 31.68 -31.49 11.86
C ASP A 221 31.97 -32.74 12.70
N TRP A 222 31.72 -33.91 12.12
CA TRP A 222 32.14 -35.21 12.70
C TRP A 222 33.56 -35.49 12.22
N HIS A 223 34.53 -34.71 12.66
CA HIS A 223 35.95 -35.06 12.59
C HIS A 223 36.50 -35.05 13.99
N ARG A 224 36.45 -36.21 14.63
CA ARG A 224 37.40 -36.71 15.64
C ARG A 224 37.71 -38.17 15.39
#